data_e06417aaa460f04907dfe658bf3a2aae
#
_entry.id   e06417aaa460f04907dfe658bf3a2aae
#
_cell.length_a   1.000
_cell.length_b   1.000
_cell.length_c   1.000
_cell.angle_alpha   90.00
_cell.angle_beta   90.00
_cell.angle_gamma   90.00
#
_symmetry.space_group_name_H-M   'P 1'
#
loop_
_entity.id
_entity.type
_entity.pdbx_description
1 polymer ?
#
loop_
_entity_poly.entity_id
_entity_poly.type
_entity_poly.pdbx_seq_one_letter_code
_entity_poly.pdbx_strand_id
1 'polypeptide(L)'
;MTVKRISFVVPVYNEEENLHEFHKRLGKVMEALPYDYDLIFVDDGSSDSSHLILAELAEKDEHVQVYFLSRNYGHQLALTCGLDNSCGDAVITMDGDLQHPPELIPELLKLWEDGFQIVQTVRTATEDASFFKNITSKAYYKIINSMSKVEITPGGSDFRLMDKVAVEAFRRYRERARFIRGLVNTLGFKVATFEFTAPPRFAGHSKYNLRKMLHFALDGITSFSNLPLRWAFYIGIVFGLMSFLVILHVLYVKYVADDAVPGWATMTASVLFLGGIQLVGIGILGEYIGRIFEEVKQRPLYIVGRHLGKR
;
A
#
# COMPACT_ATOMS: atom_id res chain seq x y z
N MET A 1 7.68 -29.73 -23.69
CA MET A 1 7.50 -28.37 -23.13
C MET A 1 7.25 -28.54 -21.62
N THR A 2 8.01 -27.89 -20.78
CA THR A 2 7.74 -27.91 -19.34
C THR A 2 6.42 -27.16 -19.07
N VAL A 3 5.52 -27.80 -18.33
CA VAL A 3 4.27 -27.15 -17.91
C VAL A 3 4.63 -25.91 -17.07
N LYS A 4 4.10 -24.75 -17.45
CA LYS A 4 4.32 -23.52 -16.66
C LYS A 4 3.61 -23.63 -15.30
N ARG A 5 4.22 -23.07 -14.27
CA ARG A 5 3.67 -23.06 -12.90
C ARG A 5 3.18 -21.67 -12.53
N ILE A 6 2.03 -21.61 -11.87
CA ILE A 6 1.42 -20.38 -11.37
C ILE A 6 1.41 -20.43 -9.84
N SER A 7 2.03 -19.46 -9.19
CA SER A 7 1.94 -19.31 -7.72
C SER A 7 0.79 -18.38 -7.35
N PHE A 8 -0.06 -18.80 -6.44
CA PHE A 8 -1.10 -17.94 -5.84
C PHE A 8 -0.64 -17.52 -4.47
N VAL A 9 -0.69 -16.23 -4.17
CA VAL A 9 -0.32 -15.65 -2.88
C VAL A 9 -1.55 -15.03 -2.24
N VAL A 10 -1.92 -15.58 -1.09
CA VAL A 10 -3.14 -15.21 -0.36
C VAL A 10 -2.80 -14.86 1.09
N PRO A 11 -2.76 -13.58 1.45
CA PRO A 11 -2.64 -13.16 2.84
C PRO A 11 -3.95 -13.44 3.58
N VAL A 12 -3.83 -13.96 4.80
CA VAL A 12 -4.96 -14.37 5.66
C VAL A 12 -4.83 -13.69 7.02
N TYR A 13 -5.92 -13.11 7.50
CA TYR A 13 -6.05 -12.60 8.86
C TYR A 13 -7.49 -12.65 9.36
N ASN A 14 -7.82 -13.67 10.16
CA ASN A 14 -9.17 -13.95 10.67
C ASN A 14 -10.20 -14.08 9.53
N GLU A 15 -10.02 -15.13 8.72
CA GLU A 15 -10.84 -15.44 7.53
C GLU A 15 -11.38 -16.89 7.59
N GLU A 16 -11.62 -17.44 8.80
CA GLU A 16 -12.02 -18.84 8.99
C GLU A 16 -13.25 -19.26 8.18
N GLU A 17 -14.19 -18.32 7.93
CA GLU A 17 -15.43 -18.58 7.19
C GLU A 17 -15.21 -18.72 5.67
N ASN A 18 -14.11 -18.18 5.14
CA ASN A 18 -13.89 -18.04 3.71
C ASN A 18 -12.91 -19.09 3.13
N LEU A 19 -11.99 -19.62 3.95
CA LEU A 19 -10.83 -20.39 3.48
C LEU A 19 -11.20 -21.66 2.71
N HIS A 20 -12.16 -22.47 3.20
CA HIS A 20 -12.58 -23.69 2.53
C HIS A 20 -13.23 -23.42 1.18
N GLU A 21 -14.09 -22.41 1.09
CA GLU A 21 -14.76 -22.07 -0.15
C GLU A 21 -13.76 -21.45 -1.14
N PHE A 22 -12.83 -20.64 -0.67
CA PHE A 22 -11.75 -20.09 -1.48
C PHE A 22 -10.90 -21.21 -2.11
N HIS A 23 -10.41 -22.15 -1.29
CA HIS A 23 -9.61 -23.29 -1.75
C HIS A 23 -10.36 -24.13 -2.81
N LYS A 24 -11.62 -24.46 -2.54
CA LYS A 24 -12.47 -25.23 -3.44
C LYS A 24 -12.68 -24.53 -4.79
N ARG A 25 -12.98 -23.22 -4.78
CA ARG A 25 -13.21 -22.44 -6.01
C ARG A 25 -11.93 -22.30 -6.83
N LEU A 26 -10.80 -22.01 -6.17
CA LEU A 26 -9.51 -21.91 -6.87
C LEU A 26 -9.13 -23.26 -7.50
N GLY A 27 -9.20 -24.35 -6.74
CA GLY A 27 -8.92 -25.71 -7.25
C GLY A 27 -9.75 -26.04 -8.49
N LYS A 28 -11.07 -25.78 -8.45
CA LYS A 28 -11.94 -26.01 -9.60
C LYS A 28 -11.55 -25.20 -10.84
N VAL A 29 -11.07 -23.95 -10.66
CA VAL A 29 -10.59 -23.15 -11.79
C VAL A 29 -9.30 -23.73 -12.35
N MET A 30 -8.38 -24.13 -11.48
CA MET A 30 -7.07 -24.64 -11.91
C MET A 30 -7.13 -26.02 -12.56
N GLU A 31 -8.08 -26.89 -12.16
CA GLU A 31 -8.34 -28.19 -12.81
C GLU A 31 -8.68 -28.03 -14.30
N ALA A 32 -9.25 -26.92 -14.71
CA ALA A 32 -9.63 -26.66 -16.10
C ALA A 32 -8.50 -26.00 -16.92
N LEU A 33 -7.35 -25.68 -16.32
CA LEU A 33 -6.26 -24.95 -16.95
C LEU A 33 -5.02 -25.83 -17.14
N PRO A 34 -4.24 -25.63 -18.21
CA PRO A 34 -3.06 -26.45 -18.52
C PRO A 34 -1.81 -25.99 -17.77
N TYR A 35 -1.94 -25.61 -16.50
CA TYR A 35 -0.85 -25.10 -15.64
C TYR A 35 -0.70 -25.98 -14.40
N ASP A 36 0.54 -26.13 -13.95
CA ASP A 36 0.82 -26.56 -12.58
C ASP A 36 0.67 -25.34 -11.65
N TYR A 37 0.35 -25.55 -10.38
CA TYR A 37 0.18 -24.44 -9.46
C TYR A 37 0.63 -24.75 -8.03
N ASP A 38 0.92 -23.71 -7.29
CA ASP A 38 1.06 -23.72 -5.84
C ASP A 38 0.25 -22.58 -5.20
N LEU A 39 -0.38 -22.90 -4.07
CA LEU A 39 -1.22 -21.98 -3.32
C LEU A 39 -0.53 -21.64 -1.99
N ILE A 40 -0.03 -20.44 -1.89
CA ILE A 40 0.74 -19.94 -0.76
C ILE A 40 -0.16 -19.07 0.11
N PHE A 41 -0.64 -19.64 1.20
CA PHE A 41 -1.30 -18.87 2.26
C PHE A 41 -0.26 -18.27 3.21
N VAL A 42 -0.48 -17.02 3.59
CA VAL A 42 0.33 -16.35 4.61
C VAL A 42 -0.58 -15.89 5.73
N ASP A 43 -0.56 -16.63 6.85
CA ASP A 43 -1.30 -16.29 8.06
C ASP A 43 -0.59 -15.16 8.81
N ASP A 44 -1.19 -13.99 8.83
CA ASP A 44 -0.68 -12.79 9.49
C ASP A 44 -1.03 -12.76 10.99
N GLY A 45 -0.83 -13.89 11.68
CA GLY A 45 -1.07 -14.01 13.11
C GLY A 45 -2.56 -13.97 13.46
N SER A 46 -3.38 -14.79 12.79
CA SER A 46 -4.81 -14.92 13.09
C SER A 46 -5.07 -15.38 14.51
N SER A 47 -6.16 -14.89 15.10
CA SER A 47 -6.62 -15.21 16.44
C SER A 47 -7.85 -16.11 16.46
N ASP A 48 -8.45 -16.38 15.30
CA ASP A 48 -9.57 -17.29 15.08
C ASP A 48 -9.09 -18.69 14.65
N SER A 49 -9.96 -19.53 14.12
CA SER A 49 -9.63 -20.89 13.66
C SER A 49 -8.91 -20.94 12.32
N SER A 50 -8.61 -19.80 11.68
CA SER A 50 -7.93 -19.75 10.36
C SER A 50 -6.64 -20.57 10.35
N HIS A 51 -5.82 -20.48 11.41
CA HIS A 51 -4.55 -21.21 11.51
C HIS A 51 -4.73 -22.73 11.54
N LEU A 52 -5.83 -23.26 12.12
CA LEU A 52 -6.15 -24.69 12.13
C LEU A 52 -6.62 -25.14 10.75
N ILE A 53 -7.49 -24.37 10.10
CA ILE A 53 -8.00 -24.66 8.76
C ILE A 53 -6.87 -24.68 7.75
N LEU A 54 -5.96 -23.71 7.80
CA LEU A 54 -4.78 -23.66 6.93
C LEU A 54 -3.86 -24.84 7.11
N ALA A 55 -3.64 -25.29 8.36
CA ALA A 55 -2.85 -26.47 8.63
C ALA A 55 -3.51 -27.73 8.05
N GLU A 56 -4.82 -27.90 8.21
CA GLU A 56 -5.60 -28.98 7.62
C GLU A 56 -5.51 -29.00 6.09
N LEU A 57 -5.65 -27.84 5.43
CA LEU A 57 -5.53 -27.70 3.97
C LEU A 57 -4.14 -28.12 3.48
N ALA A 58 -3.07 -27.71 4.18
CA ALA A 58 -1.70 -28.08 3.81
C ALA A 58 -1.38 -29.56 4.01
N GLU A 59 -2.10 -30.24 4.89
CA GLU A 59 -1.97 -31.70 5.07
C GLU A 59 -2.71 -32.49 3.99
N LYS A 60 -3.82 -31.95 3.47
CA LYS A 60 -4.70 -32.65 2.52
C LYS A 60 -4.36 -32.37 1.06
N ASP A 61 -3.74 -31.23 0.75
CA ASP A 61 -3.44 -30.81 -0.60
C ASP A 61 -1.95 -30.44 -0.75
N GLU A 62 -1.25 -31.17 -1.59
CA GLU A 62 0.19 -30.96 -1.84
C GLU A 62 0.51 -29.66 -2.57
N HIS A 63 -0.48 -29.00 -3.18
CA HIS A 63 -0.34 -27.67 -3.79
C HIS A 63 -0.33 -26.56 -2.75
N VAL A 64 -0.81 -26.84 -1.51
CA VAL A 64 -0.96 -25.81 -0.47
C VAL A 64 0.32 -25.70 0.36
N GLN A 65 0.80 -24.46 0.45
CA GLN A 65 1.87 -24.05 1.37
C GLN A 65 1.35 -22.99 2.34
N VAL A 66 1.73 -23.05 3.60
CA VAL A 66 1.30 -22.08 4.59
C VAL A 66 2.50 -21.53 5.36
N TYR A 67 2.60 -20.20 5.37
CA TYR A 67 3.57 -19.44 6.15
C TYR A 67 2.83 -18.75 7.31
N PHE A 68 3.09 -19.18 8.54
CA PHE A 68 2.56 -18.54 9.75
C PHE A 68 3.54 -17.49 10.24
N LEU A 69 3.14 -16.22 10.21
CA LEU A 69 3.96 -15.14 10.74
C LEU A 69 3.97 -15.17 12.29
N SER A 70 5.06 -14.73 12.89
CA SER A 70 5.23 -14.76 14.35
C SER A 70 4.27 -13.84 15.11
N ARG A 71 3.67 -12.87 14.42
CA ARG A 71 2.65 -11.92 14.90
C ARG A 71 1.96 -11.27 13.72
N ASN A 72 0.96 -10.44 13.96
CA ASN A 72 0.40 -9.58 12.92
C ASN A 72 1.42 -8.51 12.50
N TYR A 73 1.81 -8.52 11.23
CA TYR A 73 2.69 -7.53 10.56
C TYR A 73 1.93 -6.62 9.63
N GLY A 74 0.68 -6.96 9.29
CA GLY A 74 -0.19 -6.24 8.37
C GLY A 74 -0.15 -6.81 6.96
N HIS A 75 -1.27 -6.63 6.25
CA HIS A 75 -1.57 -7.20 4.94
C HIS A 75 -0.43 -7.06 3.92
N GLN A 76 0.21 -5.88 3.83
CA GLN A 76 1.29 -5.63 2.85
C GLN A 76 2.55 -6.48 3.13
N LEU A 77 2.84 -6.76 4.40
CA LEU A 77 3.99 -7.58 4.77
C LEU A 77 3.68 -9.07 4.64
N ALA A 78 2.45 -9.50 4.92
CA ALA A 78 1.99 -10.86 4.64
C ALA A 78 2.04 -11.14 3.13
N LEU A 79 1.56 -10.21 2.30
CA LEU A 79 1.65 -10.31 0.84
C LEU A 79 3.11 -10.36 0.36
N THR A 80 4.00 -9.56 0.98
CA THR A 80 5.44 -9.60 0.70
C THR A 80 6.05 -10.96 1.03
N CYS A 81 5.67 -11.57 2.16
CA CYS A 81 6.13 -12.91 2.54
C CYS A 81 5.75 -13.96 1.46
N GLY A 82 4.52 -13.93 0.98
CA GLY A 82 4.08 -14.83 -0.07
C GLY A 82 4.84 -14.60 -1.38
N LEU A 83 5.01 -13.35 -1.79
CA LEU A 83 5.80 -13.00 -2.98
C LEU A 83 7.28 -13.40 -2.87
N ASP A 84 7.88 -13.27 -1.68
CA ASP A 84 9.27 -13.67 -1.43
C ASP A 84 9.46 -15.19 -1.55
N ASN A 85 8.44 -15.99 -1.27
CA ASN A 85 8.47 -17.45 -1.25
C ASN A 85 7.80 -18.11 -2.47
N SER A 86 7.25 -17.36 -3.40
CA SER A 86 6.64 -17.90 -4.64
C SER A 86 7.72 -18.31 -5.64
N CYS A 87 7.48 -19.37 -6.43
CA CYS A 87 8.45 -19.91 -7.40
C CYS A 87 7.87 -20.04 -8.81
N GLY A 88 6.61 -19.71 -9.04
CA GLY A 88 5.92 -19.82 -10.32
C GLY A 88 6.51 -18.95 -11.43
N ASP A 89 6.22 -19.32 -12.68
CA ASP A 89 6.54 -18.52 -13.87
C ASP A 89 5.70 -17.23 -13.91
N ALA A 90 4.52 -17.26 -13.29
CA ALA A 90 3.74 -16.08 -12.91
C ALA A 90 3.22 -16.23 -11.49
N VAL A 91 2.97 -15.10 -10.84
CA VAL A 91 2.44 -15.03 -9.47
C VAL A 91 1.16 -14.20 -9.46
N ILE A 92 0.09 -14.77 -8.93
CA ILE A 92 -1.19 -14.09 -8.77
C ILE A 92 -1.39 -13.81 -7.28
N THR A 93 -1.53 -12.53 -6.94
CA THR A 93 -1.89 -12.11 -5.57
C THR A 93 -3.39 -11.89 -5.49
N MET A 94 -4.04 -12.36 -4.42
CA MET A 94 -5.47 -12.17 -4.21
C MET A 94 -5.84 -12.28 -2.73
N ASP A 95 -6.92 -11.62 -2.33
CA ASP A 95 -7.42 -11.67 -0.96
C ASP A 95 -8.26 -12.93 -0.71
N GLY A 96 -8.21 -13.46 0.51
CA GLY A 96 -8.95 -14.66 0.91
C GLY A 96 -10.45 -14.45 1.18
N ASP A 97 -10.97 -13.20 1.07
CA ASP A 97 -12.36 -12.83 1.40
C ASP A 97 -13.36 -13.03 0.25
N LEU A 98 -12.92 -13.68 -0.84
CA LEU A 98 -13.71 -13.94 -2.07
C LEU A 98 -14.21 -12.69 -2.81
N GLN A 99 -13.74 -11.50 -2.46
CA GLN A 99 -13.97 -10.29 -3.26
C GLN A 99 -13.14 -10.25 -4.55
N HIS A 100 -12.12 -11.12 -4.63
CA HIS A 100 -11.32 -11.40 -5.82
C HIS A 100 -11.74 -12.75 -6.40
N PRO A 101 -12.64 -12.78 -7.42
CA PRO A 101 -13.17 -14.03 -7.94
C PRO A 101 -12.08 -14.88 -8.63
N PRO A 102 -11.84 -16.14 -8.20
CA PRO A 102 -10.90 -17.02 -8.89
C PRO A 102 -11.26 -17.28 -10.35
N GLU A 103 -12.54 -17.15 -10.69
CA GLU A 103 -13.06 -17.36 -12.04
C GLU A 103 -12.50 -16.38 -13.10
N LEU A 104 -11.86 -15.28 -12.66
CA LEU A 104 -11.21 -14.30 -13.54
C LEU A 104 -9.75 -14.65 -13.86
N ILE A 105 -9.20 -15.69 -13.24
CA ILE A 105 -7.81 -16.12 -13.46
C ILE A 105 -7.52 -16.42 -14.93
N PRO A 106 -8.38 -17.12 -15.70
CA PRO A 106 -8.13 -17.41 -17.11
C PRO A 106 -7.88 -16.15 -17.95
N GLU A 107 -8.63 -15.05 -17.69
CA GLU A 107 -8.47 -13.79 -18.41
C GLU A 107 -7.14 -13.11 -18.06
N LEU A 108 -6.72 -13.17 -16.79
CA LEU A 108 -5.42 -12.63 -16.37
C LEU A 108 -4.27 -13.40 -17.02
N LEU A 109 -4.36 -14.73 -17.05
CA LEU A 109 -3.36 -15.61 -17.69
C LEU A 109 -3.27 -15.34 -19.19
N LYS A 110 -4.39 -15.13 -19.88
CA LYS A 110 -4.40 -14.77 -21.30
C LYS A 110 -3.64 -13.47 -21.57
N LEU A 111 -3.86 -12.43 -20.77
CA LEU A 111 -3.11 -11.18 -20.90
C LEU A 111 -1.61 -11.38 -20.65
N TRP A 112 -1.23 -12.25 -19.71
CA TRP A 112 0.16 -12.60 -19.46
C TRP A 112 0.77 -13.33 -20.66
N GLU A 113 0.04 -14.27 -21.27
CA GLU A 113 0.48 -14.97 -22.48
C GLU A 113 0.62 -14.04 -23.70
N ASP A 114 -0.18 -12.97 -23.77
CA ASP A 114 -0.07 -11.87 -24.74
C ASP A 114 1.18 -10.98 -24.50
N GLY A 115 1.99 -11.31 -23.48
CA GLY A 115 3.29 -10.68 -23.20
C GLY A 115 3.22 -9.48 -22.27
N PHE A 116 2.14 -9.29 -21.51
CA PHE A 116 2.10 -8.34 -20.40
C PHE A 116 2.75 -8.94 -19.15
N GLN A 117 3.74 -8.26 -18.60
CA GLN A 117 4.48 -8.73 -17.43
C GLN A 117 3.76 -8.44 -16.11
N ILE A 118 2.82 -7.49 -16.12
CA ILE A 118 1.95 -7.18 -14.99
C ILE A 118 0.53 -7.03 -15.51
N VAL A 119 -0.42 -7.73 -14.89
CA VAL A 119 -1.86 -7.53 -15.13
C VAL A 119 -2.46 -6.97 -13.85
N GLN A 120 -2.75 -5.68 -13.88
CA GLN A 120 -3.34 -4.96 -12.76
C GLN A 120 -4.85 -4.99 -12.86
N THR A 121 -5.54 -5.57 -11.88
CA THR A 121 -6.99 -5.47 -11.85
C THR A 121 -7.45 -4.16 -11.24
N VAL A 122 -8.52 -3.61 -11.78
CA VAL A 122 -9.18 -2.40 -11.32
C VAL A 122 -10.62 -2.71 -10.96
N ARG A 123 -10.99 -2.42 -9.73
CA ARG A 123 -12.34 -2.60 -9.26
C ARG A 123 -13.22 -1.47 -9.80
N THR A 124 -14.20 -1.80 -10.61
CA THR A 124 -15.24 -0.85 -11.01
C THR A 124 -16.08 -0.45 -9.80
N ALA A 125 -16.40 0.85 -9.68
CA ALA A 125 -17.20 1.33 -8.56
C ALA A 125 -18.55 0.60 -8.53
N THR A 126 -18.89 -0.01 -7.39
CA THR A 126 -20.24 -0.48 -7.13
C THR A 126 -21.20 0.73 -7.12
N GLU A 127 -22.39 0.60 -7.72
CA GLU A 127 -23.41 1.65 -7.82
C GLU A 127 -23.81 2.26 -6.46
N ASP A 128 -23.55 1.57 -5.35
CA ASP A 128 -23.84 1.99 -3.98
C ASP A 128 -22.79 2.90 -3.32
N ALA A 129 -21.73 3.30 -4.03
CA ALA A 129 -20.73 4.18 -3.43
C ALA A 129 -21.28 5.61 -3.30
N SER A 130 -21.47 6.09 -2.07
CA SER A 130 -21.89 7.46 -1.76
C SER A 130 -21.11 8.48 -2.61
N PHE A 131 -21.83 9.42 -3.25
CA PHE A 131 -21.27 10.50 -4.08
C PHE A 131 -20.08 11.22 -3.38
N PHE A 132 -20.15 11.40 -2.08
CA PHE A 132 -19.11 12.02 -1.28
C PHE A 132 -17.83 11.15 -1.23
N LYS A 133 -17.96 9.81 -1.15
CA LYS A 133 -16.85 8.86 -1.17
C LYS A 133 -16.14 8.85 -2.52
N ASN A 134 -16.87 9.00 -3.62
CA ASN A 134 -16.29 9.06 -4.96
C ASN A 134 -15.50 10.37 -5.19
N ILE A 135 -16.00 11.51 -4.71
CA ILE A 135 -15.30 12.81 -4.83
C ILE A 135 -14.02 12.80 -3.99
N THR A 136 -14.10 12.37 -2.73
CA THR A 136 -12.92 12.32 -1.85
C THR A 136 -11.86 11.36 -2.37
N SER A 137 -12.26 10.20 -2.91
CA SER A 137 -11.35 9.23 -3.53
C SER A 137 -10.68 9.81 -4.78
N LYS A 138 -11.44 10.43 -5.70
CA LYS A 138 -10.87 11.09 -6.89
C LYS A 138 -9.91 12.23 -6.53
N ALA A 139 -10.28 13.06 -5.56
CA ALA A 139 -9.40 14.13 -5.06
C ALA A 139 -8.11 13.56 -4.45
N TYR A 140 -8.20 12.50 -3.66
CA TYR A 140 -7.07 11.80 -3.09
C TYR A 140 -6.09 11.28 -4.15
N TYR A 141 -6.59 10.51 -5.14
CA TYR A 141 -5.74 10.01 -6.23
C TYR A 141 -5.14 11.13 -7.07
N LYS A 142 -5.89 12.21 -7.34
CA LYS A 142 -5.37 13.37 -8.05
C LYS A 142 -4.23 14.05 -7.30
N ILE A 143 -4.36 14.21 -5.98
CA ILE A 143 -3.32 14.78 -5.13
C ILE A 143 -2.09 13.86 -5.12
N ILE A 144 -2.25 12.56 -4.83
CA ILE A 144 -1.12 11.64 -4.80
C ILE A 144 -0.42 11.57 -6.15
N ASN A 145 -1.14 11.45 -7.25
CA ASN A 145 -0.53 11.36 -8.59
C ASN A 145 0.16 12.67 -9.00
N SER A 146 -0.33 13.84 -8.54
CA SER A 146 0.37 15.11 -8.75
C SER A 146 1.62 15.28 -7.88
N MET A 147 1.66 14.60 -6.74
CA MET A 147 2.75 14.68 -5.75
C MET A 147 3.76 13.54 -5.88
N SER A 148 3.38 12.43 -6.49
CA SER A 148 4.21 11.23 -6.71
C SER A 148 4.75 11.23 -8.14
N LYS A 149 5.97 10.73 -8.31
CA LYS A 149 6.50 10.42 -9.64
C LYS A 149 5.91 9.13 -10.23
N VAL A 150 5.09 8.44 -9.46
CA VAL A 150 4.49 7.15 -9.81
C VAL A 150 2.98 7.33 -9.95
N GLU A 151 2.46 7.00 -11.11
CA GLU A 151 1.03 7.05 -11.38
C GLU A 151 0.34 5.87 -10.69
N ILE A 152 -0.44 6.15 -9.65
CA ILE A 152 -1.24 5.15 -8.95
C ILE A 152 -2.59 5.04 -9.64
N THR A 153 -2.91 3.86 -10.17
CA THR A 153 -4.18 3.59 -10.84
C THR A 153 -5.34 3.68 -9.83
N PRO A 154 -6.30 4.59 -10.01
CA PRO A 154 -7.48 4.67 -9.16
C PRO A 154 -8.25 3.35 -9.19
N GLY A 155 -8.69 2.85 -8.03
CA GLY A 155 -9.41 1.58 -7.95
C GLY A 155 -8.53 0.33 -8.12
N GLY A 156 -7.22 0.48 -8.27
CA GLY A 156 -6.30 -0.65 -8.36
C GLY A 156 -6.43 -1.58 -7.17
N SER A 157 -6.58 -2.88 -7.43
CA SER A 157 -6.72 -3.94 -6.43
C SER A 157 -5.38 -4.60 -6.13
N ASP A 158 -5.28 -5.30 -5.00
CA ASP A 158 -4.16 -6.21 -4.72
C ASP A 158 -4.33 -7.56 -5.45
N PHE A 159 -5.45 -7.78 -6.13
CA PHE A 159 -5.64 -8.83 -7.10
C PHE A 159 -4.89 -8.47 -8.39
N ARG A 160 -3.77 -9.12 -8.63
CA ARG A 160 -2.92 -8.87 -9.80
C ARG A 160 -2.12 -10.10 -10.17
N LEU A 161 -1.75 -10.18 -11.45
CA LEU A 161 -0.77 -11.14 -11.94
C LEU A 161 0.56 -10.41 -12.19
N MET A 162 1.66 -11.02 -11.78
CA MET A 162 3.02 -10.57 -12.08
C MET A 162 3.83 -11.72 -12.65
N ASP A 163 4.50 -11.47 -13.77
CA ASP A 163 5.50 -12.36 -14.34
C ASP A 163 6.67 -12.58 -13.35
N LYS A 164 7.32 -13.73 -13.42
CA LYS A 164 8.48 -14.06 -12.60
C LYS A 164 9.53 -12.95 -12.58
N VAL A 165 9.83 -12.36 -13.73
CA VAL A 165 10.82 -11.27 -13.84
C VAL A 165 10.38 -10.04 -13.06
N ALA A 166 9.08 -9.72 -13.08
CA ALA A 166 8.52 -8.62 -12.30
C ALA A 166 8.56 -8.91 -10.79
N VAL A 167 8.26 -10.15 -10.38
CA VAL A 167 8.38 -10.58 -8.97
C VAL A 167 9.82 -10.53 -8.48
N GLU A 168 10.77 -11.00 -9.26
CA GLU A 168 12.20 -10.95 -8.92
C GLU A 168 12.71 -9.50 -8.77
N ALA A 169 12.26 -8.60 -9.65
CA ALA A 169 12.53 -7.18 -9.52
C ALA A 169 11.91 -6.60 -8.23
N PHE A 170 10.65 -6.93 -7.96
CA PHE A 170 9.93 -6.49 -6.75
C PHE A 170 10.61 -6.95 -5.46
N ARG A 171 11.16 -8.16 -5.41
CA ARG A 171 11.89 -8.71 -4.24
C ARG A 171 13.11 -7.89 -3.86
N ARG A 172 13.69 -7.11 -4.78
CA ARG A 172 14.83 -6.22 -4.50
C ARG A 172 14.43 -4.96 -3.75
N TYR A 173 13.16 -4.58 -3.82
CA TYR A 173 12.62 -3.44 -3.06
C TYR A 173 12.36 -3.89 -1.63
N ARG A 174 13.14 -3.43 -0.69
CA ARG A 174 13.07 -3.83 0.74
C ARG A 174 12.65 -2.67 1.66
N GLU A 175 11.96 -1.69 1.10
CA GLU A 175 11.40 -0.55 1.84
C GLU A 175 10.45 -1.03 2.94
N ARG A 176 10.52 -0.39 4.12
CA ARG A 176 9.69 -0.75 5.28
C ARG A 176 8.27 -0.19 5.16
N ALA A 177 8.16 1.05 4.74
CA ALA A 177 6.88 1.68 4.44
C ALA A 177 6.35 1.15 3.10
N ARG A 178 5.94 -0.13 3.06
CA ARG A 178 5.51 -0.80 1.84
C ARG A 178 4.11 -0.39 1.44
N PHE A 179 4.01 0.15 0.24
CA PHE A 179 2.75 0.33 -0.47
C PHE A 179 2.86 -0.39 -1.81
N ILE A 180 2.53 -1.68 -1.83
CA ILE A 180 2.81 -2.58 -2.96
C ILE A 180 2.20 -2.06 -4.26
N ARG A 181 1.00 -1.46 -4.23
CA ARG A 181 0.35 -0.87 -5.41
C ARG A 181 1.20 0.22 -6.07
N GLY A 182 1.86 1.05 -5.26
CA GLY A 182 2.80 2.06 -5.74
C GLY A 182 4.12 1.43 -6.22
N LEU A 183 4.70 0.53 -5.43
CA LEU A 183 5.97 -0.11 -5.75
C LEU A 183 5.92 -0.87 -7.08
N VAL A 184 4.86 -1.62 -7.34
CA VAL A 184 4.69 -2.38 -8.59
C VAL A 184 4.69 -1.45 -9.81
N ASN A 185 4.09 -0.27 -9.71
CA ASN A 185 4.09 0.71 -10.80
C ASN A 185 5.47 1.34 -11.05
N THR A 186 6.39 1.31 -10.05
CA THR A 186 7.78 1.79 -10.23
C THR A 186 8.67 0.83 -10.99
N LEU A 187 8.27 -0.42 -11.16
CA LEU A 187 9.09 -1.45 -11.79
C LEU A 187 9.33 -1.23 -13.29
N GLY A 188 8.45 -0.46 -13.96
CA GLY A 188 8.61 -0.07 -15.36
C GLY A 188 8.35 -1.18 -16.37
N PHE A 189 7.69 -2.28 -15.97
CA PHE A 189 7.29 -3.36 -16.85
C PHE A 189 6.03 -3.03 -17.65
N LYS A 190 5.76 -3.83 -18.70
CA LYS A 190 4.56 -3.69 -19.53
C LYS A 190 3.32 -4.11 -18.74
N VAL A 191 2.43 -3.16 -18.50
CA VAL A 191 1.22 -3.34 -17.69
C VAL A 191 -0.02 -3.42 -18.57
N ALA A 192 -0.88 -4.41 -18.32
CA ALA A 192 -2.27 -4.42 -18.75
C ALA A 192 -3.19 -4.09 -17.58
N THR A 193 -4.30 -3.43 -17.87
CA THR A 193 -5.37 -3.18 -16.89
C THR A 193 -6.57 -4.05 -17.22
N PHE A 194 -7.09 -4.74 -16.21
CA PHE A 194 -8.29 -5.56 -16.32
C PHE A 194 -9.35 -5.07 -15.33
N GLU A 195 -10.49 -4.60 -15.84
CA GLU A 195 -11.58 -4.11 -15.01
C GLU A 195 -12.49 -5.25 -14.58
N PHE A 196 -12.88 -5.27 -13.29
CA PHE A 196 -13.82 -6.25 -12.77
C PHE A 196 -14.76 -5.64 -11.75
N THR A 197 -15.94 -6.24 -11.63
CA THR A 197 -16.90 -5.90 -10.59
C THR A 197 -16.71 -6.86 -9.42
N ALA A 198 -16.32 -6.34 -8.27
CA ALA A 198 -16.15 -7.18 -7.08
C ALA A 198 -17.53 -7.63 -6.56
N PRO A 199 -17.71 -8.93 -6.30
CA PRO A 199 -18.90 -9.43 -5.62
C PRO A 199 -18.96 -8.87 -4.19
N PRO A 200 -20.16 -8.86 -3.57
CA PRO A 200 -20.27 -8.58 -2.14
C PRO A 200 -19.42 -9.60 -1.36
N ARG A 201 -18.91 -9.20 -0.20
CA ARG A 201 -18.16 -10.11 0.68
C ARG A 201 -19.03 -11.33 1.02
N PHE A 202 -18.42 -12.51 0.98
CA PHE A 202 -19.12 -13.74 1.34
C PHE A 202 -19.44 -13.75 2.84
N ALA A 203 -18.47 -13.32 3.69
CA ALA A 203 -18.65 -13.16 5.14
C ALA A 203 -17.75 -12.04 5.70
N GLY A 204 -18.04 -11.54 6.90
CA GLY A 204 -17.23 -10.56 7.62
C GLY A 204 -17.66 -9.09 7.46
N HIS A 205 -17.15 -8.21 8.37
CA HIS A 205 -17.46 -6.79 8.41
C HIS A 205 -16.27 -5.92 8.00
N SER A 206 -16.53 -4.81 7.32
CA SER A 206 -15.49 -3.83 6.96
C SER A 206 -14.87 -3.19 8.21
N LYS A 207 -13.57 -3.40 8.44
CA LYS A 207 -12.80 -2.87 9.58
C LYS A 207 -12.23 -1.46 9.32
N TYR A 208 -12.67 -0.73 8.26
CA TYR A 208 -12.15 0.58 7.88
C TYR A 208 -12.81 1.72 8.66
N ASN A 209 -12.00 2.43 9.46
CA ASN A 209 -12.39 3.64 10.19
C ASN A 209 -11.73 4.87 9.54
N LEU A 210 -12.38 6.04 9.62
CA LEU A 210 -11.91 7.32 9.04
C LEU A 210 -10.47 7.68 9.48
N ARG A 211 -10.11 7.37 10.72
CA ARG A 211 -8.74 7.51 11.25
C ARG A 211 -7.71 6.69 10.49
N LYS A 212 -8.04 5.43 10.15
CA LYS A 212 -7.16 4.56 9.37
C LYS A 212 -6.99 5.10 7.95
N MET A 213 -8.06 5.61 7.34
CA MET A 213 -8.03 6.21 6.01
C MET A 213 -7.12 7.44 5.94
N LEU A 214 -7.18 8.32 6.95
CA LEU A 214 -6.31 9.50 7.04
C LEU A 214 -4.84 9.10 7.24
N HIS A 215 -4.58 8.10 8.07
CA HIS A 215 -3.23 7.58 8.31
C HIS A 215 -2.63 6.98 7.04
N PHE A 216 -3.39 6.14 6.31
CA PHE A 216 -2.98 5.63 5.00
C PHE A 216 -2.72 6.73 3.97
N ALA A 217 -3.51 7.81 4.01
CA ALA A 217 -3.30 8.95 3.13
C ALA A 217 -1.96 9.65 3.41
N LEU A 218 -1.68 9.92 4.69
CA LEU A 218 -0.42 10.53 5.11
C LEU A 218 0.77 9.62 4.81
N ASP A 219 0.66 8.32 5.09
CA ASP A 219 1.68 7.34 4.78
C ASP A 219 1.98 7.29 3.28
N GLY A 220 0.94 7.28 2.43
CA GLY A 220 1.09 7.31 0.98
C GLY A 220 1.83 8.57 0.51
N ILE A 221 1.44 9.76 1.01
CA ILE A 221 2.07 11.03 0.64
C ILE A 221 3.53 11.05 1.07
N THR A 222 3.83 10.72 2.32
CA THR A 222 5.18 10.83 2.88
C THR A 222 6.12 9.71 2.41
N SER A 223 5.59 8.56 1.95
CA SER A 223 6.41 7.47 1.39
C SER A 223 6.86 7.74 -0.05
N PHE A 224 6.02 8.42 -0.86
CA PHE A 224 6.31 8.61 -2.29
C PHE A 224 6.62 10.05 -2.68
N SER A 225 6.58 10.99 -1.73
CA SER A 225 6.78 12.40 -2.02
C SER A 225 7.57 13.12 -0.94
N ASN A 226 8.53 13.95 -1.36
CA ASN A 226 9.21 14.91 -0.51
C ASN A 226 8.57 16.30 -0.56
N LEU A 227 7.39 16.43 -1.16
CA LEU A 227 6.68 17.72 -1.30
C LEU A 227 6.33 18.38 0.04
N PRO A 228 5.86 17.67 1.09
CA PRO A 228 5.61 18.30 2.38
C PRO A 228 6.86 19.00 2.95
N LEU A 229 8.03 18.39 2.74
CA LEU A 229 9.31 18.96 3.16
C LEU A 229 9.68 20.21 2.35
N ARG A 230 9.46 20.17 1.02
CA ARG A 230 9.66 21.34 0.15
C ARG A 230 8.69 22.46 0.47
N TRP A 231 7.44 22.16 0.78
CA TRP A 231 6.45 23.16 1.18
C TRP A 231 6.86 23.86 2.47
N ALA A 232 7.32 23.12 3.49
CA ALA A 232 7.86 23.71 4.71
C ALA A 232 9.01 24.69 4.39
N PHE A 233 9.91 24.33 3.46
CA PHE A 233 10.99 25.21 2.99
C PHE A 233 10.49 26.47 2.30
N TYR A 234 9.56 26.36 1.34
CA TYR A 234 9.01 27.52 0.63
C TYR A 234 8.21 28.45 1.53
N ILE A 235 7.43 27.87 2.46
CA ILE A 235 6.71 28.64 3.50
C ILE A 235 7.72 29.41 4.36
N GLY A 236 8.82 28.78 4.77
CA GLY A 236 9.90 29.42 5.50
C GLY A 236 10.51 30.62 4.76
N ILE A 237 10.75 30.48 3.44
CA ILE A 237 11.24 31.61 2.61
C ILE A 237 10.23 32.75 2.56
N VAL A 238 8.94 32.46 2.34
CA VAL A 238 7.90 33.51 2.28
C VAL A 238 7.82 34.29 3.60
N PHE A 239 7.81 33.57 4.73
CA PHE A 239 7.82 34.21 6.06
C PHE A 239 9.11 34.96 6.34
N GLY A 240 10.27 34.46 5.90
CA GLY A 240 11.54 35.16 6.01
C GLY A 240 11.52 36.50 5.25
N LEU A 241 11.00 36.52 4.02
CA LEU A 241 10.86 37.74 3.23
C LEU A 241 9.86 38.73 3.86
N MET A 242 8.69 38.22 4.35
CA MET A 242 7.72 39.06 5.08
C MET A 242 8.33 39.68 6.32
N SER A 243 9.06 38.90 7.12
CA SER A 243 9.75 39.39 8.31
C SER A 243 10.79 40.45 7.96
N PHE A 244 11.53 40.26 6.87
CA PHE A 244 12.49 41.25 6.38
C PHE A 244 11.82 42.57 6.00
N LEU A 245 10.67 42.54 5.28
CA LEU A 245 9.89 43.72 4.94
C LEU A 245 9.35 44.46 6.20
N VAL A 246 8.88 43.70 7.20
CA VAL A 246 8.44 44.25 8.49
C VAL A 246 9.61 44.93 9.21
N ILE A 247 10.80 44.33 9.22
CA ILE A 247 11.99 44.96 9.79
C ILE A 247 12.32 46.29 9.10
N LEU A 248 12.31 46.31 7.76
CA LEU A 248 12.54 47.55 7.00
C LEU A 248 11.50 48.63 7.33
N HIS A 249 10.22 48.24 7.45
CA HIS A 249 9.15 49.14 7.84
C HIS A 249 9.34 49.71 9.25
N VAL A 250 9.70 48.86 10.22
CA VAL A 250 9.99 49.32 11.60
C VAL A 250 11.17 50.29 11.65
N LEU A 251 12.24 50.02 10.89
CA LEU A 251 13.37 50.91 10.79
C LEU A 251 12.99 52.25 10.16
N TYR A 252 12.19 52.26 9.12
CA TYR A 252 11.66 53.46 8.48
C TYR A 252 10.83 54.32 9.48
N VAL A 253 9.85 53.72 10.18
CA VAL A 253 9.02 54.39 11.14
C VAL A 253 9.87 54.96 12.28
N LYS A 254 10.87 54.25 12.78
CA LYS A 254 11.73 54.68 13.89
C LYS A 254 12.67 55.84 13.51
N TYR A 255 13.30 55.79 12.33
CA TYR A 255 14.37 56.70 11.96
C TYR A 255 13.92 57.85 11.03
N VAL A 256 12.81 57.69 10.32
CA VAL A 256 12.33 58.67 9.32
C VAL A 256 11.03 59.35 9.80
N ALA A 257 10.08 58.60 10.34
CA ALA A 257 8.80 59.10 10.76
C ALA A 257 8.80 59.61 12.23
N ASP A 258 9.85 59.29 13.01
CA ASP A 258 10.05 59.66 14.42
C ASP A 258 8.84 59.35 15.33
N ASP A 259 8.14 58.27 15.04
CA ASP A 259 6.92 57.85 15.72
C ASP A 259 7.18 56.64 16.60
N ALA A 260 6.76 56.71 17.88
CA ALA A 260 6.92 55.63 18.84
C ALA A 260 5.78 54.61 18.68
N VAL A 261 6.03 53.49 18.02
CA VAL A 261 5.05 52.41 17.82
C VAL A 261 4.88 51.61 19.12
N PRO A 262 3.71 51.66 19.78
CA PRO A 262 3.41 50.74 20.87
C PRO A 262 3.27 49.32 20.31
N GLY A 263 4.24 48.44 20.57
CA GLY A 263 4.37 47.16 19.83
C GLY A 263 4.32 45.88 20.67
N TRP A 264 4.03 45.96 21.98
CA TRP A 264 4.11 44.76 22.84
C TRP A 264 3.21 43.59 22.38
N ALA A 265 1.95 43.84 22.08
CA ALA A 265 0.99 42.85 21.66
C ALA A 265 1.38 42.24 20.28
N THR A 266 1.79 43.11 19.35
CA THR A 266 2.23 42.69 18.00
C THR A 266 3.52 41.88 18.08
N MET A 267 4.47 42.23 18.91
CA MET A 267 5.70 41.50 19.11
C MET A 267 5.45 40.10 19.69
N THR A 268 4.62 40.00 20.71
CA THR A 268 4.24 38.74 21.35
C THR A 268 3.50 37.84 20.38
N ALA A 269 2.51 38.35 19.62
CA ALA A 269 1.78 37.60 18.60
C ALA A 269 2.71 37.09 17.49
N SER A 270 3.65 37.95 17.02
CA SER A 270 4.62 37.55 15.98
C SER A 270 5.56 36.44 16.46
N VAL A 271 6.07 36.51 17.70
CA VAL A 271 6.94 35.45 18.24
C VAL A 271 6.19 34.12 18.38
N LEU A 272 4.96 34.15 18.90
CA LEU A 272 4.15 32.96 19.06
C LEU A 272 3.79 32.34 17.70
N PHE A 273 3.44 33.15 16.72
CA PHE A 273 3.10 32.71 15.36
C PHE A 273 4.30 32.10 14.67
N LEU A 274 5.47 32.75 14.67
CA LEU A 274 6.70 32.23 14.09
C LEU A 274 7.16 30.96 14.81
N GLY A 275 7.10 30.92 16.15
CA GLY A 275 7.39 29.73 16.94
C GLY A 275 6.49 28.55 16.58
N GLY A 276 5.18 28.80 16.38
CA GLY A 276 4.23 27.79 15.94
C GLY A 276 4.58 27.21 14.57
N ILE A 277 4.89 28.05 13.58
CA ILE A 277 5.29 27.62 12.24
C ILE A 277 6.61 26.83 12.26
N GLN A 278 7.59 27.27 13.06
CA GLN A 278 8.85 26.54 13.23
C GLN A 278 8.62 25.13 13.80
N LEU A 279 7.76 25.00 14.82
CA LEU A 279 7.40 23.69 15.38
C LEU A 279 6.72 22.77 14.35
N VAL A 280 5.85 23.29 13.49
CA VAL A 280 5.28 22.52 12.38
C VAL A 280 6.36 22.03 11.40
N GLY A 281 7.29 22.92 11.03
CA GLY A 281 8.43 22.55 10.17
C GLY A 281 9.31 21.46 10.79
N ILE A 282 9.63 21.57 12.07
CA ILE A 282 10.38 20.57 12.84
C ILE A 282 9.60 19.26 12.92
N GLY A 283 8.27 19.31 13.10
CA GLY A 283 7.41 18.13 13.10
C GLY A 283 7.45 17.38 11.76
N ILE A 284 7.39 18.10 10.64
CA ILE A 284 7.53 17.50 9.30
C ILE A 284 8.93 16.85 9.14
N LEU A 285 9.99 17.53 9.53
CA LEU A 285 11.34 16.96 9.53
C LEU A 285 11.43 15.70 10.39
N GLY A 286 10.82 15.72 11.58
CA GLY A 286 10.78 14.59 12.49
C GLY A 286 10.13 13.35 11.87
N GLU A 287 9.05 13.52 11.11
CA GLU A 287 8.39 12.44 10.39
C GLU A 287 9.33 11.78 9.37
N TYR A 288 10.05 12.56 8.56
CA TYR A 288 11.01 12.01 7.58
C TYR A 288 12.23 11.37 8.26
N ILE A 289 12.75 11.97 9.33
CA ILE A 289 13.85 11.37 10.11
C ILE A 289 13.40 10.05 10.74
N GLY A 290 12.18 9.99 11.26
CA GLY A 290 11.60 8.75 11.79
C GLY A 290 11.56 7.63 10.75
N ARG A 291 11.14 7.94 9.51
CA ARG A 291 11.15 6.97 8.39
C ARG A 291 12.56 6.52 8.02
N ILE A 292 13.52 7.46 7.91
CA ILE A 292 14.93 7.14 7.65
C ILE A 292 15.47 6.23 8.77
N PHE A 293 15.15 6.52 10.02
CA PHE A 293 15.56 5.72 11.17
C PHE A 293 15.03 4.28 11.10
N GLU A 294 13.78 4.08 10.71
CA GLU A 294 13.24 2.74 10.50
C GLU A 294 13.91 2.00 9.33
N GLU A 295 14.22 2.69 8.24
CA GLU A 295 14.93 2.10 7.08
C GLU A 295 16.38 1.69 7.45
N VAL A 296 17.11 2.54 8.16
CA VAL A 296 18.51 2.31 8.54
C VAL A 296 18.66 1.13 9.51
N LYS A 297 17.65 0.83 10.34
CA LYS A 297 17.67 -0.33 11.23
C LYS A 297 17.79 -1.66 10.51
N GLN A 298 17.35 -1.78 9.27
CA GLN A 298 17.38 -3.00 8.43
C GLN A 298 16.86 -4.26 9.14
N ARG A 299 15.89 -4.11 10.06
CA ARG A 299 15.24 -5.26 10.70
C ARG A 299 14.47 -6.07 9.65
N PRO A 300 14.30 -7.39 9.79
CA PRO A 300 13.46 -8.18 8.89
C PRO A 300 12.08 -7.58 8.72
N LEU A 301 11.55 -7.58 7.50
CA LEU A 301 10.21 -7.06 7.20
C LEU A 301 9.14 -7.85 7.94
N TYR A 302 9.32 -9.16 8.01
CA TYR A 302 8.46 -10.11 8.72
C TYR A 302 9.33 -11.26 9.29
N ILE A 303 8.77 -12.05 10.18
CA ILE A 303 9.40 -13.26 10.72
C ILE A 303 8.41 -14.40 10.56
N VAL A 304 8.82 -15.45 9.84
CA VAL A 304 8.06 -16.69 9.72
C VAL A 304 8.30 -17.52 10.98
N GLY A 305 7.25 -17.79 11.74
CA GLY A 305 7.28 -18.63 12.94
C GLY A 305 7.19 -20.12 12.62
N ARG A 306 6.39 -20.49 11.60
CA ARG A 306 6.16 -21.87 11.15
C ARG A 306 5.86 -21.90 9.66
N HIS A 307 6.30 -22.97 8.98
CA HIS A 307 5.96 -23.25 7.58
C HIS A 307 5.42 -24.69 7.47
N LEU A 308 4.38 -24.87 6.65
CA LEU A 308 3.80 -26.17 6.28
C LEU A 308 3.69 -26.30 4.76
N GLY A 309 3.71 -27.53 4.26
CA GLY A 309 3.68 -27.85 2.83
C GLY A 309 5.07 -28.10 2.25
N LYS A 310 5.11 -28.65 1.02
CA LYS A 310 6.37 -28.93 0.30
C LYS A 310 6.82 -27.65 -0.44
N ARG A 311 8.11 -27.38 -0.42
CA ARG A 311 8.74 -26.34 -1.27
C ARG A 311 8.92 -26.85 -2.70
#